data_6787bef10b053a583d1df65e80c81a19
#
_entry.id   6787bef10b053a583d1df65e80c81a19
#
_cell.length_a   1.000
_cell.length_b   1.000
_cell.length_c   1.000
_cell.angle_alpha   90.00
_cell.angle_beta   90.00
_cell.angle_gamma   90.00
#
_symmetry.space_group_name_H-M   'P 1'
#
loop_
_entity.id
_entity.type
_entity.pdbx_description
1 polymer ?
#
loop_
_entity_poly.entity_id
_entity_poly.type
_entity_poly.pdbx_seq_one_letter_code
_entity_poly.pdbx_strand_id
1 'polypeptide(L)'
;MPEDHRLFYEQNTYENNNQVTQKLYSECMLNEQGHIRENQATYFDMMSNEEPISIVYRYKNFRLQNIGSDQEQFQYIWSDQNRVETQEKITSDAEYATLETFTYTTEENNKANLDLNQLYQEDYLSMVGLLGKRSQNLLASISDKKGSRTEFTYTFNMSGYVETITATHFFEGIKTPTKQVYIIFYQGF
;
A
#
# COMPACT_ATOMS: atom_id res chain seq x y z
N MET A 1 1.00 -23.25 23.00
CA MET A 1 1.59 -22.38 21.98
C MET A 1 0.42 -21.70 21.30
N PRO A 2 0.43 -20.38 21.06
CA PRO A 2 -0.64 -19.77 20.27
C PRO A 2 -0.63 -20.47 18.90
N GLU A 3 -1.81 -20.86 18.43
CA GLU A 3 -1.97 -21.35 17.06
C GLU A 3 -1.49 -20.25 16.12
N ASP A 4 -0.47 -20.56 15.31
CA ASP A 4 0.00 -19.62 14.29
C ASP A 4 -1.14 -19.40 13.29
N HIS A 5 -1.75 -18.23 13.37
CA HIS A 5 -2.76 -17.83 12.40
C HIS A 5 -2.07 -17.57 11.07
N ARG A 6 -2.37 -18.41 10.09
CA ARG A 6 -1.82 -18.34 8.74
C ARG A 6 -2.90 -17.92 7.74
N LEU A 7 -2.51 -17.08 6.81
CA LEU A 7 -3.31 -16.67 5.66
C LEU A 7 -2.54 -17.04 4.40
N PHE A 8 -3.22 -17.66 3.44
CA PHE A 8 -2.66 -17.96 2.13
C PHE A 8 -3.41 -17.13 1.08
N TYR A 9 -2.68 -16.53 0.15
CA TYR A 9 -3.29 -15.92 -1.01
C TYR A 9 -2.49 -16.20 -2.27
N GLU A 10 -3.18 -16.17 -3.40
CA GLU A 10 -2.62 -16.30 -4.74
C GLU A 10 -3.02 -15.08 -5.56
N GLN A 11 -2.04 -14.47 -6.23
CA GLN A 11 -2.27 -13.41 -7.20
C GLN A 11 -1.82 -13.89 -8.58
N ASN A 12 -2.70 -13.77 -9.56
CA ASN A 12 -2.41 -14.14 -10.95
C ASN A 12 -2.39 -12.89 -11.83
N THR A 13 -1.32 -12.71 -12.59
CA THR A 13 -1.22 -11.68 -13.62
C THR A 13 -1.58 -12.29 -14.97
N TYR A 14 -2.47 -11.64 -15.71
CA TYR A 14 -2.97 -12.12 -17.00
C TYR A 14 -2.55 -11.18 -18.12
N GLU A 15 -2.21 -11.75 -19.27
CA GLU A 15 -2.08 -10.98 -20.52
C GLU A 15 -3.41 -10.92 -21.29
N ASN A 16 -3.42 -10.15 -22.40
CA ASN A 16 -4.60 -9.86 -23.22
C ASN A 16 -5.34 -11.10 -23.78
N ASN A 17 -4.71 -12.27 -23.74
CA ASN A 17 -5.28 -13.55 -24.21
C ASN A 17 -5.76 -14.46 -23.06
N ASN A 18 -5.91 -13.94 -21.85
CA ASN A 18 -6.26 -14.67 -20.62
C ASN A 18 -5.24 -15.76 -20.23
N GLN A 19 -4.01 -15.71 -20.72
CA GLN A 19 -2.95 -16.58 -20.22
C GLN A 19 -2.35 -15.97 -18.94
N VAL A 20 -2.19 -16.82 -17.91
CA VAL A 20 -1.48 -16.44 -16.69
C VAL A 20 0.00 -16.37 -17.03
N THR A 21 0.57 -15.15 -16.90
CA THR A 21 1.99 -14.92 -17.19
C THR A 21 2.84 -14.95 -15.94
N GLN A 22 2.25 -14.60 -14.80
CA GLN A 22 2.95 -14.61 -13.53
C GLN A 22 2.01 -15.04 -12.41
N LYS A 23 2.51 -15.86 -11.48
CA LYS A 23 1.82 -16.26 -10.26
C LYS A 23 2.64 -15.85 -9.05
N LEU A 24 1.97 -15.26 -8.07
CA LEU A 24 2.52 -14.99 -6.76
C LEU A 24 1.75 -15.84 -5.74
N TYR A 25 2.47 -16.68 -5.03
CA TYR A 25 1.95 -17.37 -3.84
C TYR A 25 2.49 -16.72 -2.60
N SER A 26 1.64 -16.47 -1.64
CA SER A 26 2.02 -15.87 -0.38
C SER A 26 1.48 -16.66 0.80
N GLU A 27 2.37 -17.01 1.72
CA GLU A 27 2.04 -17.53 3.03
C GLU A 27 2.32 -16.44 4.06
N CYS A 28 1.26 -15.89 4.66
CA CYS A 28 1.34 -14.84 5.66
C CYS A 28 1.16 -15.40 7.07
N MET A 29 2.07 -15.07 7.97
CA MET A 29 1.88 -15.26 9.40
C MET A 29 1.28 -13.99 10.01
N LEU A 30 0.20 -14.14 10.77
CA LEU A 30 -0.46 -13.03 11.44
C LEU A 30 0.04 -12.87 12.88
N ASN A 31 0.05 -11.64 13.39
CA ASN A 31 0.28 -11.36 14.80
C ASN A 31 -1.02 -11.55 15.62
N GLU A 32 -0.96 -11.39 16.93
CA GLU A 32 -2.11 -11.53 17.84
C GLU A 32 -3.28 -10.57 17.53
N GLN A 33 -3.04 -9.49 16.79
CA GLN A 33 -4.04 -8.52 16.37
C GLN A 33 -4.62 -8.83 14.99
N GLY A 34 -4.19 -9.93 14.34
CA GLY A 34 -4.62 -10.30 12.99
C GLY A 34 -3.95 -9.52 11.85
N HIS A 35 -2.88 -8.78 12.12
CA HIS A 35 -2.10 -8.11 11.07
C HIS A 35 -0.96 -9.00 10.60
N ILE A 36 -0.57 -8.86 9.32
CA ILE A 36 0.55 -9.60 8.76
C ILE A 36 1.83 -9.25 9.52
N ARG A 37 2.50 -10.24 10.08
CA ARG A 37 3.81 -10.13 10.71
C ARG A 37 4.94 -10.48 9.74
N GLU A 38 4.72 -11.51 8.93
CA GLU A 38 5.68 -12.02 7.97
C GLU A 38 4.92 -12.56 6.76
N ASN A 39 5.47 -12.36 5.58
CA ASN A 39 4.96 -12.91 4.34
C ASN A 39 6.11 -13.62 3.62
N GLN A 40 5.94 -14.90 3.32
CA GLN A 40 6.81 -15.64 2.43
C GLN A 40 6.19 -15.63 1.04
N ALA A 41 6.73 -14.77 0.18
CA ALA A 41 6.27 -14.60 -1.19
C ALA A 41 7.13 -15.41 -2.15
N THR A 42 6.51 -16.26 -2.96
CA THR A 42 7.18 -17.00 -4.02
C THR A 42 6.60 -16.57 -5.36
N TYR A 43 7.45 -16.01 -6.20
CA TYR A 43 7.10 -15.66 -7.58
C TYR A 43 7.37 -16.84 -8.50
N PHE A 44 6.37 -17.21 -9.28
CA PHE A 44 6.52 -18.16 -10.37
C PHE A 44 6.39 -17.39 -11.67
N ASP A 45 7.52 -17.12 -12.30
CA ASP A 45 7.56 -16.79 -13.72
C ASP A 45 7.62 -18.08 -14.52
N MET A 46 7.07 -18.08 -15.75
CA MET A 46 7.09 -19.27 -16.63
C MET A 46 8.52 -19.79 -16.94
N MET A 47 9.55 -19.00 -16.59
CA MET A 47 10.95 -19.32 -16.91
C MET A 47 11.88 -19.49 -15.70
N SER A 48 11.47 -19.19 -14.49
CA SER A 48 12.33 -19.30 -13.30
C SER A 48 11.56 -19.78 -12.06
N ASN A 49 12.13 -20.77 -11.37
CA ASN A 49 11.74 -21.08 -9.99
C ASN A 49 12.59 -20.19 -9.08
N GLU A 50 12.03 -19.09 -8.59
CA GLU A 50 12.72 -18.23 -7.64
C GLU A 50 12.54 -18.76 -6.21
N GLU A 51 13.57 -18.57 -5.38
CA GLU A 51 13.47 -18.89 -3.96
C GLU A 51 12.47 -17.94 -3.27
N PRO A 52 11.74 -18.41 -2.25
CA PRO A 52 10.81 -17.55 -1.52
C PRO A 52 11.51 -16.34 -0.91
N ILE A 53 10.93 -15.16 -1.07
CA ILE A 53 11.39 -13.95 -0.43
C ILE A 53 10.61 -13.76 0.87
N SER A 54 11.32 -13.66 1.99
CA SER A 54 10.71 -13.34 3.29
C SER A 54 10.60 -11.83 3.45
N ILE A 55 9.38 -11.35 3.65
CA ILE A 55 9.07 -9.94 3.91
C ILE A 55 8.54 -9.82 5.34
N VAL A 56 9.18 -8.99 6.14
CA VAL A 56 8.86 -8.80 7.55
C VAL A 56 8.14 -7.46 7.74
N TYR A 57 7.06 -7.48 8.53
CA TYR A 57 6.23 -6.33 8.86
C TYR A 57 6.37 -5.99 10.34
N ARG A 58 6.67 -4.74 10.68
CA ARG A 58 6.82 -4.28 12.06
C ARG A 58 5.84 -3.16 12.37
N TYR A 59 5.17 -3.28 13.51
CA TYR A 59 4.12 -2.37 13.96
C TYR A 59 4.48 -1.67 15.26
N LYS A 60 4.00 -0.42 15.39
CA LYS A 60 3.98 0.32 16.64
C LYS A 60 2.62 0.98 16.80
N ASN A 61 1.96 0.79 17.95
CA ASN A 61 0.62 1.32 18.21
C ASN A 61 -0.41 0.94 17.12
N PHE A 62 -0.36 -0.32 16.65
CA PHE A 62 -1.20 -0.87 15.57
C PHE A 62 -0.99 -0.22 14.20
N ARG A 63 0.06 0.56 13.98
CA ARG A 63 0.42 1.16 12.70
C ARG A 63 1.67 0.48 12.16
N LEU A 64 1.66 0.19 10.88
CA LEU A 64 2.82 -0.34 10.18
C LEU A 64 3.95 0.69 10.21
N GLN A 65 5.12 0.31 10.72
CA GLN A 65 6.30 1.16 10.80
C GLN A 65 7.34 0.79 9.76
N ASN A 66 7.54 -0.50 9.55
CA ASN A 66 8.52 -0.98 8.60
C ASN A 66 7.97 -2.19 7.86
N ILE A 67 8.39 -2.31 6.60
CA ILE A 67 8.20 -3.48 5.77
C ILE A 67 9.50 -3.71 4.99
N GLY A 68 9.89 -4.95 4.79
CA GLY A 68 11.02 -5.24 3.93
C GLY A 68 11.62 -6.60 4.12
N SER A 69 12.57 -6.88 3.24
CA SER A 69 13.44 -8.06 3.23
C SER A 69 14.86 -7.67 3.68
N ASP A 70 15.78 -8.62 3.55
CA ASP A 70 17.22 -8.36 3.79
C ASP A 70 17.83 -7.42 2.73
N GLN A 71 17.18 -7.28 1.57
CA GLN A 71 17.70 -6.49 0.45
C GLN A 71 17.12 -5.08 0.39
N GLU A 72 15.85 -4.93 0.74
CA GLU A 72 15.13 -3.67 0.62
C GLU A 72 14.22 -3.47 1.82
N GLN A 73 14.25 -2.28 2.39
CA GLN A 73 13.45 -1.94 3.56
C GLN A 73 12.77 -0.58 3.38
N PHE A 74 11.53 -0.49 3.84
CA PHE A 74 10.75 0.73 3.86
C PHE A 74 10.38 1.07 5.30
N GLN A 75 10.47 2.36 5.61
CA GLN A 75 10.05 2.92 6.88
C GLN A 75 8.94 3.93 6.66
N TYR A 76 7.89 3.84 7.46
CA TYR A 76 6.74 4.73 7.44
C TYR A 76 6.79 5.68 8.62
N ILE A 77 6.85 6.96 8.35
CA ILE A 77 6.85 8.01 9.35
C ILE A 77 5.41 8.48 9.55
N TRP A 78 4.97 8.51 10.80
CA TRP A 78 3.62 8.85 11.19
C TRP A 78 3.59 10.14 12.02
N SER A 79 2.64 11.02 11.74
CA SER A 79 2.11 11.96 12.71
C SER A 79 1.18 11.22 13.69
N ASP A 80 0.53 11.93 14.60
CA ASP A 80 -0.42 11.29 15.53
C ASP A 80 -1.58 10.57 14.82
N GLN A 81 -1.94 10.99 13.61
CA GLN A 81 -3.12 10.49 12.91
C GLN A 81 -2.82 9.91 11.51
N ASN A 82 -1.81 10.44 10.83
CA ASN A 82 -1.59 10.16 9.41
C ASN A 82 -0.14 9.79 9.13
N ARG A 83 0.08 8.93 8.10
CA ARG A 83 1.41 8.66 7.58
C ARG A 83 1.86 9.89 6.79
N VAL A 84 3.01 10.48 7.14
CA VAL A 84 3.49 11.72 6.53
C VAL A 84 4.63 11.51 5.55
N GLU A 85 5.36 10.38 5.67
CA GLU A 85 6.51 10.10 4.82
C GLU A 85 6.72 8.59 4.68
N THR A 86 7.21 8.17 3.52
CA THR A 86 7.83 6.86 3.29
C THR A 86 9.29 7.08 2.99
N GLN A 87 10.14 6.31 3.66
CA GLN A 87 11.57 6.26 3.44
C GLN A 87 11.96 4.87 2.94
N GLU A 88 12.94 4.82 2.04
CA GLU A 88 13.51 3.56 1.54
C GLU A 88 14.97 3.41 1.95
N LYS A 89 15.40 2.15 2.05
CA LYS A 89 16.77 1.73 2.26
C LYS A 89 17.05 0.50 1.41
N ILE A 90 17.91 0.62 0.41
CA ILE A 90 18.15 -0.40 -0.62
C ILE A 90 19.21 -1.42 -0.22
N THR A 91 20.14 -1.08 0.67
CA THR A 91 21.18 -2.00 1.15
C THR A 91 21.32 -1.91 2.66
N SER A 92 21.84 -2.97 3.29
CA SER A 92 22.01 -3.01 4.76
C SER A 92 22.83 -1.82 5.30
N ASP A 93 23.79 -1.33 4.54
CA ASP A 93 24.72 -0.27 4.93
C ASP A 93 24.26 1.13 4.50
N ALA A 94 23.17 1.24 3.74
CA ALA A 94 22.61 2.53 3.33
C ALA A 94 21.86 3.20 4.50
N GLU A 95 21.77 4.52 4.45
CA GLU A 95 20.85 5.28 5.29
C GLU A 95 19.44 5.31 4.65
N TYR A 96 18.43 5.52 5.47
CA TYR A 96 17.08 5.74 4.95
C TYR A 96 17.01 7.07 4.20
N ALA A 97 16.44 7.04 3.00
CA ALA A 97 16.21 8.21 2.17
C ALA A 97 14.70 8.40 1.95
N THR A 98 14.24 9.65 1.99
CA THR A 98 12.85 9.98 1.67
C THR A 98 12.51 9.52 0.26
N LEU A 99 11.48 8.69 0.15
CA LEU A 99 10.94 8.23 -1.12
C LEU A 99 9.72 9.08 -1.51
N GLU A 100 8.80 9.26 -0.57
CA GLU A 100 7.57 10.01 -0.76
C GLU A 100 7.16 10.78 0.49
N THR A 101 6.47 11.89 0.29
CA THR A 101 5.80 12.68 1.32
C THR A 101 4.32 12.79 1.03
N PHE A 102 3.51 12.86 2.10
CA PHE A 102 2.06 12.84 2.03
C PHE A 102 1.45 14.05 2.72
N THR A 103 0.42 14.63 2.10
CA THR A 103 -0.45 15.60 2.76
C THR A 103 -1.88 15.08 2.80
N TYR A 104 -2.67 15.59 3.73
CA TYR A 104 -4.02 15.07 3.99
C TYR A 104 -5.04 16.20 4.00
N THR A 105 -6.29 15.82 3.70
CA THR A 105 -7.43 16.71 3.86
C THR A 105 -7.66 17.01 5.34
N THR A 106 -8.13 18.22 5.65
CA THR A 106 -8.38 18.62 7.05
C THR A 106 -9.79 18.28 7.53
N GLU A 107 -10.74 18.19 6.62
CA GLU A 107 -12.18 18.11 6.93
C GLU A 107 -12.79 16.74 6.63
N GLU A 108 -12.20 15.96 5.72
CA GLU A 108 -12.75 14.67 5.32
C GLU A 108 -12.08 13.53 6.09
N ASN A 109 -12.90 12.76 6.78
CA ASN A 109 -12.47 11.55 7.43
C ASN A 109 -12.44 10.38 6.44
N ASN A 110 -11.43 9.56 6.58
CA ASN A 110 -11.30 8.32 5.81
C ASN A 110 -12.22 7.21 6.36
N LYS A 111 -13.55 7.39 6.23
CA LYS A 111 -14.56 6.44 6.75
C LYS A 111 -14.43 5.04 6.16
N ALA A 112 -14.05 4.95 4.89
CA ALA A 112 -13.88 3.68 4.19
C ALA A 112 -12.51 3.04 4.47
N ASN A 113 -11.67 3.69 5.28
CA ASN A 113 -10.35 3.20 5.59
C ASN A 113 -9.50 2.97 4.31
N LEU A 114 -9.62 3.89 3.33
CA LEU A 114 -8.91 3.80 2.06
C LEU A 114 -7.42 4.11 2.25
N ASP A 115 -6.57 3.33 1.60
CA ASP A 115 -5.15 3.64 1.46
C ASP A 115 -4.81 3.75 -0.02
N LEU A 116 -4.41 4.94 -0.45
CA LEU A 116 -4.12 5.24 -1.86
C LEU A 116 -2.63 5.09 -2.20
N ASN A 117 -1.84 4.57 -1.28
CA ASN A 117 -0.44 4.31 -1.56
C ASN A 117 -0.27 3.05 -2.41
N GLN A 118 0.05 3.23 -3.67
CA GLN A 118 0.21 2.17 -4.67
C GLN A 118 1.61 1.57 -4.76
N LEU A 119 2.57 2.01 -3.91
CA LEU A 119 3.97 1.59 -4.03
C LEU A 119 4.17 0.06 -3.97
N TYR A 120 3.27 -0.67 -3.34
CA TYR A 120 3.48 -2.08 -3.10
C TYR A 120 2.28 -2.92 -3.44
N GLN A 121 1.49 -2.79 -4.37
CA GLN A 121 0.40 -3.75 -4.67
C GLN A 121 -0.33 -4.34 -3.42
N GLU A 122 -0.05 -3.77 -2.25
CA GLU A 122 -0.57 -4.17 -0.94
C GLU A 122 -1.87 -3.45 -0.58
N ASP A 123 -2.36 -2.62 -1.49
CA ASP A 123 -3.59 -1.86 -1.29
C ASP A 123 -4.76 -2.75 -0.89
N TYR A 124 -4.85 -3.95 -1.47
CA TYR A 124 -5.91 -4.87 -1.09
C TYR A 124 -5.70 -5.49 0.30
N LEU A 125 -4.48 -5.80 0.72
CA LEU A 125 -4.17 -6.27 2.09
C LEU A 125 -4.51 -5.19 3.11
N SER A 126 -4.23 -3.97 2.75
CA SER A 126 -4.63 -2.81 3.50
C SER A 126 -6.16 -2.68 3.52
N MET A 127 -6.86 -2.81 2.40
CA MET A 127 -8.33 -2.72 2.31
C MET A 127 -9.07 -3.76 3.17
N VAL A 128 -8.49 -4.92 3.39
CA VAL A 128 -9.05 -5.94 4.28
C VAL A 128 -8.53 -5.85 5.72
N GLY A 129 -7.75 -4.79 6.06
CA GLY A 129 -7.33 -4.50 7.43
C GLY A 129 -6.11 -5.28 7.91
N LEU A 130 -5.41 -5.99 7.04
CA LEU A 130 -4.27 -6.84 7.41
C LEU A 130 -2.97 -6.06 7.69
N LEU A 131 -2.89 -4.78 7.30
CA LEU A 131 -1.72 -3.91 7.51
C LEU A 131 -1.86 -2.93 8.67
N GLY A 132 -2.78 -3.17 9.58
CA GLY A 132 -2.98 -2.34 10.76
C GLY A 132 -3.78 -1.07 10.51
N LYS A 133 -3.64 -0.11 11.43
CA LYS A 133 -4.36 1.17 11.34
C LYS A 133 -3.80 2.03 10.21
N ARG A 134 -4.68 2.67 9.48
CA ARG A 134 -4.39 3.61 8.40
C ARG A 134 -4.44 5.05 8.84
N SER A 135 -4.13 5.94 7.90
CA SER A 135 -4.34 7.37 8.04
C SER A 135 -5.81 7.68 8.31
N GLN A 136 -6.04 8.58 9.26
CA GLN A 136 -7.39 8.96 9.68
C GLN A 136 -8.08 9.84 8.62
N ASN A 137 -7.33 10.72 7.97
CA ASN A 137 -7.83 11.62 6.95
C ASN A 137 -7.62 11.06 5.55
N LEU A 138 -8.37 11.57 4.60
CA LEU A 138 -8.17 11.28 3.18
C LEU A 138 -6.91 11.97 2.67
N LEU A 139 -6.19 11.29 1.79
CA LEU A 139 -4.96 11.78 1.20
C LEU A 139 -5.25 12.97 0.28
N ALA A 140 -4.55 14.09 0.46
CA ALA A 140 -4.66 15.25 -0.42
C ALA A 140 -3.60 15.23 -1.52
N SER A 141 -2.36 14.85 -1.20
CA SER A 141 -1.31 14.67 -2.21
C SER A 141 -0.22 13.70 -1.80
N ILE A 142 0.46 13.15 -2.81
CA ILE A 142 1.72 12.43 -2.70
C ILE A 142 2.75 13.19 -3.54
N SER A 143 3.95 13.39 -3.00
CA SER A 143 5.08 13.96 -3.75
C SER A 143 6.28 13.03 -3.62
N ASP A 144 6.94 12.74 -4.73
CA ASP A 144 8.16 11.94 -4.74
C ASP A 144 9.42 12.82 -4.66
N LYS A 145 10.58 12.18 -4.44
CA LYS A 145 11.88 12.85 -4.39
C LYS A 145 12.35 13.44 -5.73
N LYS A 146 11.67 13.11 -6.84
CA LYS A 146 12.02 13.58 -8.19
C LYS A 146 11.20 14.80 -8.62
N GLY A 147 10.28 15.27 -7.77
CA GLY A 147 9.44 16.43 -8.06
C GLY A 147 8.12 16.09 -8.76
N SER A 148 7.81 14.81 -8.96
CA SER A 148 6.49 14.41 -9.41
C SER A 148 5.51 14.47 -8.25
N ARG A 149 4.24 14.80 -8.55
CA ARG A 149 3.18 14.95 -7.55
C ARG A 149 1.87 14.38 -8.07
N THR A 150 1.13 13.74 -7.18
CA THR A 150 -0.26 13.36 -7.42
C THR A 150 -1.16 14.07 -6.44
N GLU A 151 -2.19 14.75 -6.93
CA GLU A 151 -3.23 15.40 -6.13
C GLU A 151 -4.52 14.60 -6.22
N PHE A 152 -5.25 14.53 -5.08
CA PHE A 152 -6.49 13.78 -4.98
C PHE A 152 -7.65 14.72 -4.64
N THR A 153 -8.77 14.51 -5.33
CA THR A 153 -10.06 15.12 -5.00
C THR A 153 -11.14 14.06 -4.91
N TYR A 154 -12.16 14.31 -4.10
CA TYR A 154 -13.17 13.33 -3.72
C TYR A 154 -14.58 13.84 -3.97
N THR A 155 -15.50 12.94 -4.35
CA THR A 155 -16.92 13.13 -4.16
C THR A 155 -17.46 12.12 -3.16
N PHE A 156 -18.56 12.46 -2.48
CA PHE A 156 -19.11 11.65 -1.42
C PHE A 156 -20.58 11.34 -1.71
N ASN A 157 -21.01 10.14 -1.35
CA ASN A 157 -22.42 9.80 -1.33
C ASN A 157 -23.14 10.45 -0.14
N MET A 158 -24.48 10.30 -0.10
CA MET A 158 -25.30 10.89 0.96
C MET A 158 -24.96 10.41 2.38
N SER A 159 -24.32 9.25 2.52
CA SER A 159 -23.85 8.71 3.80
C SER A 159 -22.45 9.17 4.18
N GLY A 160 -21.81 10.01 3.36
CA GLY A 160 -20.47 10.55 3.58
C GLY A 160 -19.33 9.55 3.32
N TYR A 161 -19.56 8.50 2.54
CA TYR A 161 -18.52 7.63 2.01
C TYR A 161 -18.03 8.16 0.67
N VAL A 162 -16.74 8.00 0.39
CA VAL A 162 -16.14 8.39 -0.88
C VAL A 162 -16.81 7.63 -2.02
N GLU A 163 -17.35 8.35 -2.99
CA GLU A 163 -18.00 7.80 -4.19
C GLU A 163 -17.05 7.79 -5.38
N THR A 164 -16.30 8.89 -5.57
CA THR A 164 -15.26 8.95 -6.59
C THR A 164 -13.98 9.53 -6.03
N ILE A 165 -12.86 9.11 -6.60
CA ILE A 165 -11.54 9.65 -6.37
C ILE A 165 -10.99 10.09 -7.71
N THR A 166 -10.60 11.37 -7.84
CA THR A 166 -9.86 11.85 -9.00
C THR A 166 -8.41 12.08 -8.61
N ALA A 167 -7.50 11.31 -9.20
CA ALA A 167 -6.07 11.49 -9.10
C ALA A 167 -5.56 12.32 -10.29
N THR A 168 -4.88 13.42 -10.01
CA THR A 168 -4.24 14.27 -11.02
C THR A 168 -2.73 14.16 -10.85
N HIS A 169 -2.06 13.59 -11.86
CA HIS A 169 -0.62 13.33 -11.83
C HIS A 169 0.13 14.43 -12.57
N PHE A 170 1.08 15.02 -11.88
CA PHE A 170 2.03 16.01 -12.39
C PHE A 170 3.41 15.37 -12.41
N PHE A 171 3.98 15.18 -13.58
CA PHE A 171 5.31 14.60 -13.74
C PHE A 171 6.33 15.69 -13.99
N GLU A 172 7.53 15.54 -13.42
CA GLU A 172 8.63 16.47 -13.68
C GLU A 172 8.91 16.60 -15.18
N GLY A 173 9.02 17.84 -15.66
CA GLY A 173 9.27 18.14 -17.08
C GLY A 173 8.08 17.97 -18.03
N ILE A 174 6.93 17.47 -17.57
CA ILE A 174 5.73 17.30 -18.37
C ILE A 174 4.72 18.41 -18.08
N LYS A 175 4.38 19.22 -19.09
CA LYS A 175 3.49 20.38 -18.94
C LYS A 175 2.02 20.02 -18.70
N THR A 176 1.57 18.91 -19.24
CA THR A 176 0.15 18.52 -19.17
C THR A 176 -0.04 17.40 -18.16
N PRO A 177 -0.79 17.63 -17.06
CA PRO A 177 -1.08 16.59 -16.10
C PRO A 177 -1.99 15.52 -16.70
N THR A 178 -1.85 14.29 -16.21
CA THR A 178 -2.79 13.20 -16.52
C THR A 178 -3.80 13.04 -15.39
N LYS A 179 -5.02 12.60 -15.72
CA LYS A 179 -6.08 12.35 -14.72
C LYS A 179 -6.55 10.92 -14.80
N GLN A 180 -6.77 10.36 -13.61
CA GLN A 180 -7.38 9.05 -13.43
C GLN A 180 -8.54 9.18 -12.46
N VAL A 181 -9.68 8.53 -12.78
CA VAL A 181 -10.87 8.55 -11.94
C VAL A 181 -11.17 7.13 -11.49
N TYR A 182 -11.32 6.96 -10.18
CA TYR A 182 -11.74 5.73 -9.55
C TYR A 182 -13.18 5.90 -9.06
N ILE A 183 -14.03 4.92 -9.34
CA ILE A 183 -15.40 4.86 -8.82
C ILE A 183 -15.44 3.77 -7.76
N ILE A 184 -15.90 4.11 -6.56
CA ILE A 184 -15.92 3.23 -5.41
C ILE A 184 -17.33 2.68 -5.22
N PHE A 185 -17.46 1.36 -5.25
CA PHE A 185 -18.71 0.67 -4.99
C PHE A 185 -18.64 -0.01 -3.63
N TYR A 186 -19.60 0.30 -2.77
CA TYR A 186 -19.76 -0.37 -1.48
C TYR A 186 -20.83 -1.44 -1.63
N GLN A 187 -20.47 -2.70 -1.42
CA GLN A 187 -21.44 -3.76 -1.27
C GLN A 187 -21.86 -3.83 0.20
N GLY A 188 -23.15 -3.75 0.46
CA GLY A 188 -23.70 -3.93 1.82
C GLY A 188 -23.41 -5.35 2.31
N PHE A 189 -22.91 -5.44 3.53
CA PHE A 189 -22.82 -6.69 4.28
C PHE A 189 -24.16 -6.98 4.95
#